data_871e5b326b1a1a6488a2cb590bb136e4
#
_entry.id   871e5b326b1a1a6488a2cb590bb136e4
#
_cell.length_a   1.000
_cell.length_b   1.000
_cell.length_c   1.000
_cell.angle_alpha   90.00
_cell.angle_beta   90.00
_cell.angle_gamma   90.00
#
_symmetry.space_group_name_H-M   'P 1'
#
loop_
_entity.id
_entity.type
_entity.pdbx_description
1 polymer ?
#
loop_
_entity_poly.entity_id
_entity_poly.type
_entity_poly.pdbx_seq_one_letter_code
_entity_poly.pdbx_strand_id
1 'polypeptide(L)'
;MLSQANIGLDMTLGMYNFDITRKTLHVLPPHHTFGSTVNYVGHLSQGCEVYISSGIKHVSDEIREQKPTHLILVPAFLEVMNRKIWTTARKAGKEGLLKMMMKASDLLRKVGIDIRRKLFASVLSAFGGKLELIICGGARLDEEIINTFDSLGITILNGYGITECSPLISANRNEYRKPGSVGTPILACRVKIDNPDENGEGLSDYFIEKYQSLQGGAL
;
A
#
# COMPACT_ATOMS: atom_id res chain seq x y z
N MET A 1 -2.91 -1.27 25.89
CA MET A 1 -1.98 -0.12 25.70
C MET A 1 -0.82 -0.60 24.88
N LEU A 2 -0.36 0.21 23.93
CA LEU A 2 0.86 -0.06 23.17
C LEU A 2 2.04 0.66 23.83
N SER A 3 3.17 -0.03 23.93
CA SER A 3 4.42 0.57 24.42
C SER A 3 5.21 1.18 23.26
N GLN A 4 6.17 2.05 23.57
CA GLN A 4 7.10 2.57 22.56
C GLN A 4 7.89 1.44 21.89
N ALA A 5 8.23 0.38 22.63
CA ALA A 5 8.90 -0.79 22.08
C ALA A 5 8.03 -1.53 21.06
N ASN A 6 6.72 -1.67 21.29
CA ASN A 6 5.80 -2.28 20.33
C ASN A 6 5.75 -1.47 19.02
N ILE A 7 5.63 -0.14 19.13
CA ILE A 7 5.58 0.75 17.97
C ILE A 7 6.92 0.74 17.23
N GLY A 8 8.05 0.84 17.96
CA GLY A 8 9.38 0.82 17.37
C GLY A 8 9.69 -0.48 16.63
N LEU A 9 9.29 -1.63 17.19
CA LEU A 9 9.47 -2.94 16.57
C LEU A 9 8.62 -3.06 15.29
N ASP A 10 7.36 -2.65 15.35
CA ASP A 10 6.45 -2.67 14.21
C ASP A 10 6.98 -1.81 13.05
N MET A 11 7.46 -0.60 13.37
CA MET A 11 8.06 0.29 12.37
C MET A 11 9.33 -0.30 11.75
N THR A 12 10.24 -0.82 12.58
CA THR A 12 11.52 -1.33 12.08
C THR A 12 11.32 -2.56 11.21
N LEU A 13 10.53 -3.52 11.65
CA LEU A 13 10.35 -4.79 10.95
C LEU A 13 9.23 -4.74 9.91
N GLY A 14 8.20 -3.92 10.12
CA GLY A 14 7.11 -3.71 9.17
C GLY A 14 7.55 -2.92 7.94
N MET A 15 8.25 -1.81 8.17
CA MET A 15 8.72 -0.96 7.07
C MET A 15 9.78 -1.64 6.18
N TYR A 16 10.47 -2.66 6.70
CA TYR A 16 11.43 -3.47 5.94
C TYR A 16 10.77 -4.22 4.75
N ASN A 17 9.46 -4.37 4.76
CA ASN A 17 8.73 -5.01 3.66
C ASN A 17 8.50 -4.11 2.46
N PHE A 18 8.79 -2.81 2.56
CA PHE A 18 8.45 -1.82 1.55
C PHE A 18 9.67 -1.05 1.07
N ASP A 19 9.87 -1.00 -0.25
CA ASP A 19 10.87 -0.13 -0.87
C ASP A 19 10.36 1.31 -0.92
N ILE A 20 10.23 1.91 0.27
CA ILE A 20 9.84 3.31 0.38
C ILE A 20 11.05 4.20 0.15
N THR A 21 10.88 5.18 -0.72
CA THR A 21 11.95 6.11 -1.07
C THR A 21 11.45 7.54 -1.16
N ARG A 22 12.22 8.47 -0.64
CA ARG A 22 12.13 9.90 -0.86
C ARG A 22 10.93 10.60 -0.24
N LYS A 23 9.74 10.59 -0.85
CA LYS A 23 8.66 11.51 -0.49
C LYS A 23 7.30 10.84 -0.44
N THR A 24 6.58 11.06 0.64
CA THR A 24 5.18 10.65 0.80
C THR A 24 4.27 11.84 1.12
N LEU A 25 2.98 11.68 0.86
CA LEU A 25 1.92 12.58 1.31
C LEU A 25 1.11 11.86 2.40
N HIS A 26 1.11 12.43 3.61
CA HIS A 26 0.34 11.91 4.73
C HIS A 26 -1.11 12.41 4.66
N VAL A 27 -2.03 11.50 4.33
CA VAL A 27 -3.47 11.80 4.14
C VAL A 27 -4.37 11.12 5.16
N LEU A 28 -3.84 10.13 5.89
CA LEU A 28 -4.61 9.39 6.89
C LEU A 28 -4.73 10.16 8.20
N PRO A 29 -5.80 9.93 8.99
CA PRO A 29 -5.94 10.60 10.29
C PRO A 29 -4.77 10.27 11.22
N PRO A 30 -4.10 11.27 11.83
CA PRO A 30 -2.92 11.05 12.67
C PRO A 30 -3.23 10.37 14.01
N HIS A 31 -4.50 10.32 14.41
CA HIS A 31 -4.94 9.62 15.62
C HIS A 31 -5.19 8.13 15.39
N HIS A 32 -5.18 7.66 14.14
CA HIS A 32 -5.29 6.24 13.82
C HIS A 32 -3.90 5.62 13.70
N THR A 33 -3.68 4.41 14.25
CA THR A 33 -2.37 3.75 14.27
C THR A 33 -1.76 3.57 12.88
N PHE A 34 -2.56 3.27 11.86
CA PHE A 34 -2.09 3.19 10.48
C PHE A 34 -1.55 4.54 9.97
N GLY A 35 -2.24 5.65 10.30
CA GLY A 35 -1.77 7.00 9.98
C GLY A 35 -0.54 7.40 10.78
N SER A 36 -0.57 7.27 12.11
CA SER A 36 0.51 7.71 12.98
C SER A 36 1.75 6.82 12.88
N THR A 37 1.59 5.51 13.08
CA THR A 37 2.75 4.60 13.13
C THR A 37 3.33 4.35 11.75
N VAL A 38 2.52 3.86 10.81
CA VAL A 38 3.05 3.44 9.51
C VAL A 38 3.31 4.63 8.59
N ASN A 39 2.32 5.53 8.42
CA ASN A 39 2.46 6.61 7.44
C ASN A 39 3.31 7.79 7.94
N TYR A 40 3.28 8.13 9.21
CA TYR A 40 4.03 9.28 9.71
C TYR A 40 5.39 8.87 10.31
N VAL A 41 5.36 8.15 11.44
CA VAL A 41 6.60 7.85 12.18
C VAL A 41 7.48 6.85 11.41
N GLY A 42 6.88 5.83 10.77
CA GLY A 42 7.59 4.86 9.95
C GLY A 42 8.38 5.50 8.82
N HIS A 43 7.79 6.48 8.11
CA HIS A 43 8.47 7.18 7.02
C HIS A 43 9.57 8.10 7.50
N LEU A 44 9.35 8.82 8.61
CA LEU A 44 10.40 9.65 9.22
C LEU A 44 11.59 8.80 9.68
N SER A 45 11.34 7.60 10.23
CA SER A 45 12.42 6.68 10.64
C SER A 45 13.27 6.18 9.48
N GLN A 46 12.72 6.18 8.26
CA GLN A 46 13.43 5.83 7.01
C GLN A 46 14.05 7.04 6.31
N GLY A 47 13.99 8.22 6.91
CA GLY A 47 14.54 9.45 6.33
C GLY A 47 13.73 9.99 5.14
N CYS A 48 12.46 9.64 5.02
CA CYS A 48 11.58 10.14 3.97
C CYS A 48 11.11 11.57 4.27
N GLU A 49 10.92 12.36 3.21
CA GLU A 49 10.18 13.62 3.27
C GLU A 49 8.68 13.32 3.40
N VAL A 50 8.06 13.80 4.47
CA VAL A 50 6.63 13.61 4.74
C VAL A 50 5.91 14.95 4.63
N TYR A 51 5.09 15.12 3.61
CA TYR A 51 4.20 16.26 3.51
C TYR A 51 2.85 15.90 4.14
N ILE A 52 2.36 16.73 5.05
CA ILE A 52 1.07 16.53 5.72
C ILE A 52 -0.02 17.23 4.91
N SER A 53 -1.02 16.47 4.48
CA SER A 53 -2.14 17.02 3.71
C SER A 53 -2.96 18.02 4.53
N SER A 54 -3.35 19.10 3.90
CA SER A 54 -4.24 20.11 4.49
C SER A 54 -5.70 19.66 4.61
N GLY A 55 -6.05 18.51 4.04
CA GLY A 55 -7.35 17.87 4.16
C GLY A 55 -7.82 17.14 2.91
N ILE A 56 -8.79 16.26 3.07
CA ILE A 56 -9.30 15.34 2.03
C ILE A 56 -9.64 16.04 0.72
N LYS A 57 -10.17 17.25 0.79
CA LYS A 57 -10.57 18.03 -0.40
C LYS A 57 -9.37 18.43 -1.27
N HIS A 58 -8.19 18.56 -0.69
CA HIS A 58 -6.98 19.05 -1.33
C HIS A 58 -6.05 17.93 -1.81
N VAL A 59 -6.25 16.70 -1.35
CA VAL A 59 -5.37 15.56 -1.63
C VAL A 59 -5.02 15.40 -3.13
N SER A 60 -6.00 15.55 -4.03
CA SER A 60 -5.74 15.41 -5.47
C SER A 60 -4.80 16.48 -6.03
N ASP A 61 -4.88 17.70 -5.52
CA ASP A 61 -4.04 18.81 -5.97
C ASP A 61 -2.66 18.69 -5.32
N GLU A 62 -2.60 18.36 -4.03
CA GLU A 62 -1.38 18.13 -3.29
C GLU A 62 -0.56 16.95 -3.86
N ILE A 63 -1.19 15.85 -4.28
CA ILE A 63 -0.49 14.76 -4.98
C ILE A 63 0.18 15.27 -6.26
N ARG A 64 -0.47 16.14 -7.02
CA ARG A 64 0.10 16.70 -8.25
C ARG A 64 1.24 17.66 -7.98
N GLU A 65 1.12 18.49 -6.94
CA GLU A 65 2.11 19.50 -6.56
C GLU A 65 3.32 18.87 -5.89
N GLN A 66 3.08 18.03 -4.89
CA GLN A 66 4.12 17.41 -4.07
C GLN A 66 4.83 16.25 -4.76
N LYS A 67 4.18 15.64 -5.77
CA LYS A 67 4.75 14.54 -6.58
C LYS A 67 5.31 13.41 -5.72
N PRO A 68 4.53 12.83 -4.79
CA PRO A 68 5.01 11.75 -3.94
C PRO A 68 5.48 10.56 -4.79
N THR A 69 6.48 9.84 -4.31
CA THR A 69 6.94 8.60 -4.93
C THR A 69 6.11 7.40 -4.47
N HIS A 70 5.56 7.49 -3.26
CA HIS A 70 4.69 6.47 -2.69
C HIS A 70 3.62 7.10 -1.79
N LEU A 71 2.56 6.34 -1.55
CA LEU A 71 1.43 6.74 -0.69
C LEU A 71 1.01 5.57 0.20
N ILE A 72 0.51 5.90 1.40
CA ILE A 72 -0.23 4.96 2.24
C ILE A 72 -1.69 5.38 2.22
N LEU A 73 -2.55 4.49 1.75
CA LEU A 73 -3.95 4.76 1.51
C LEU A 73 -4.84 3.64 2.05
N VAL A 74 -6.11 3.96 2.24
CA VAL A 74 -7.18 2.96 2.43
C VAL A 74 -7.93 2.74 1.11
N PRO A 75 -8.63 1.60 0.93
CA PRO A 75 -9.32 1.25 -0.31
C PRO A 75 -10.19 2.37 -0.90
N ALA A 76 -10.92 3.10 -0.05
CA ALA A 76 -11.80 4.17 -0.50
C ALA A 76 -11.09 5.25 -1.34
N PHE A 77 -9.84 5.59 -1.04
CA PHE A 77 -9.05 6.50 -1.87
C PHE A 77 -8.73 5.90 -3.24
N LEU A 78 -8.33 4.63 -3.27
CA LEU A 78 -8.01 3.91 -4.51
C LEU A 78 -9.23 3.75 -5.41
N GLU A 79 -10.38 3.47 -4.83
CA GLU A 79 -11.66 3.40 -5.57
C GLU A 79 -11.99 4.74 -6.25
N VAL A 80 -11.82 5.86 -5.53
CA VAL A 80 -12.03 7.20 -6.09
C VAL A 80 -11.02 7.50 -7.18
N MET A 81 -9.74 7.19 -6.97
CA MET A 81 -8.70 7.35 -7.98
C MET A 81 -8.97 6.51 -9.23
N ASN A 82 -9.32 5.23 -9.06
CA ASN A 82 -9.67 4.32 -10.14
C ASN A 82 -10.89 4.83 -10.92
N ARG A 83 -11.95 5.21 -10.23
CA ARG A 83 -13.16 5.79 -10.85
C ARG A 83 -12.82 7.04 -11.68
N LYS A 84 -11.94 7.90 -11.17
CA LYS A 84 -11.50 9.12 -11.87
C LYS A 84 -10.74 8.79 -13.16
N ILE A 85 -9.87 7.78 -13.17
CA ILE A 85 -9.16 7.31 -14.37
C ILE A 85 -10.18 6.90 -15.44
N TRP A 86 -11.09 5.98 -15.12
CA TRP A 86 -12.07 5.45 -16.08
C TRP A 86 -13.07 6.49 -16.54
N THR A 87 -13.55 7.35 -15.65
CA THR A 87 -14.47 8.44 -16.01
C THR A 87 -13.81 9.44 -16.95
N THR A 88 -12.55 9.77 -16.72
CA THR A 88 -11.78 10.69 -17.61
C THR A 88 -11.55 10.06 -18.97
N ALA A 89 -11.16 8.79 -19.02
CA ALA A 89 -10.98 8.04 -20.27
C ALA A 89 -12.29 7.95 -21.07
N ARG A 90 -13.41 7.68 -20.38
CA ARG A 90 -14.75 7.61 -21.00
C ARG A 90 -15.20 8.96 -21.56
N LYS A 91 -15.05 10.04 -20.79
CA LYS A 91 -15.38 11.40 -21.25
C LYS A 91 -14.55 11.83 -22.47
N ALA A 92 -13.31 11.35 -22.56
CA ALA A 92 -12.44 11.60 -23.71
C ALA A 92 -12.69 10.64 -24.92
N GLY A 93 -13.63 9.69 -24.82
CA GLY A 93 -13.84 8.68 -25.83
C GLY A 93 -12.70 7.67 -25.99
N LYS A 94 -11.81 7.56 -24.99
CA LYS A 94 -10.57 6.77 -25.03
C LYS A 94 -10.57 5.54 -24.14
N GLU A 95 -11.72 5.13 -23.60
CA GLU A 95 -11.81 3.97 -22.69
C GLU A 95 -11.32 2.68 -23.37
N GLY A 96 -11.78 2.41 -24.60
CA GLY A 96 -11.36 1.24 -25.37
C GLY A 96 -9.86 1.26 -25.72
N LEU A 97 -9.34 2.44 -26.06
CA LEU A 97 -7.91 2.64 -26.32
C LEU A 97 -7.08 2.36 -25.06
N LEU A 98 -7.50 2.89 -23.91
CA LEU A 98 -6.80 2.67 -22.64
C LEU A 98 -6.74 1.17 -22.30
N LYS A 99 -7.87 0.45 -22.40
CA LYS A 99 -7.92 -1.00 -22.18
C LYS A 99 -7.00 -1.78 -23.13
N MET A 100 -6.98 -1.41 -24.41
CA MET A 100 -6.10 -2.03 -25.40
C MET A 100 -4.62 -1.78 -25.08
N MET A 101 -4.27 -0.56 -24.73
CA MET A 101 -2.89 -0.19 -24.35
C MET A 101 -2.42 -0.94 -23.10
N MET A 102 -3.28 -1.11 -22.09
CA MET A 102 -2.98 -1.90 -20.89
C MET A 102 -2.67 -3.35 -21.27
N LYS A 103 -3.53 -4.01 -22.04
CA LYS A 103 -3.32 -5.40 -22.51
C LYS A 103 -2.02 -5.55 -23.31
N ALA A 104 -1.74 -4.62 -24.22
CA ALA A 104 -0.51 -4.64 -25.03
C ALA A 104 0.74 -4.46 -24.15
N SER A 105 0.69 -3.56 -23.20
CA SER A 105 1.77 -3.32 -22.24
C SER A 105 2.03 -4.52 -21.35
N ASP A 106 0.98 -5.19 -20.86
CA ASP A 106 1.09 -6.40 -20.05
C ASP A 106 1.70 -7.57 -20.84
N LEU A 107 1.39 -7.65 -22.15
CA LEU A 107 2.01 -8.65 -23.03
C LEU A 107 3.51 -8.38 -23.23
N LEU A 108 3.92 -7.12 -23.45
CA LEU A 108 5.33 -6.73 -23.57
C LEU A 108 6.10 -7.02 -22.28
N ARG A 109 5.47 -6.81 -21.12
CA ARG A 109 6.07 -7.11 -19.81
C ARG A 109 6.42 -8.61 -19.66
N LYS A 110 5.60 -9.51 -20.22
CA LYS A 110 5.88 -10.96 -20.19
C LYS A 110 7.19 -11.34 -20.91
N VAL A 111 7.62 -10.52 -21.86
CA VAL A 111 8.91 -10.69 -22.57
C VAL A 111 10.01 -9.76 -22.04
N GLY A 112 9.82 -9.21 -20.82
CA GLY A 112 10.82 -8.40 -20.14
C GLY A 112 10.86 -6.91 -20.54
N ILE A 113 9.91 -6.43 -21.36
CA ILE A 113 9.88 -5.05 -21.83
C ILE A 113 8.82 -4.28 -21.02
N ASP A 114 9.26 -3.42 -20.09
CA ASP A 114 8.35 -2.55 -19.32
C ASP A 114 8.37 -1.11 -19.84
N ILE A 115 7.28 -0.73 -20.53
CA ILE A 115 7.08 0.61 -21.06
C ILE A 115 5.94 1.35 -20.37
N ARG A 116 5.33 0.77 -19.33
CA ARG A 116 4.11 1.28 -18.68
C ARG A 116 4.22 2.77 -18.33
N ARG A 117 5.27 3.16 -17.64
CA ARG A 117 5.42 4.56 -17.17
C ARG A 117 5.56 5.57 -18.31
N LYS A 118 6.15 5.17 -19.45
CA LYS A 118 6.21 6.02 -20.67
C LYS A 118 4.86 6.04 -21.37
N LEU A 119 4.24 4.88 -21.54
CA LEU A 119 2.98 4.72 -22.26
C LEU A 119 1.82 5.46 -21.56
N PHE A 120 1.77 5.41 -20.23
CA PHE A 120 0.72 6.02 -19.43
C PHE A 120 1.13 7.34 -18.76
N ALA A 121 2.17 8.01 -19.25
CA ALA A 121 2.68 9.25 -18.66
C ALA A 121 1.60 10.34 -18.46
N SER A 122 0.64 10.46 -19.40
CA SER A 122 -0.48 11.40 -19.26
C SER A 122 -1.45 11.05 -18.12
N VAL A 123 -1.70 9.75 -17.88
CA VAL A 123 -2.51 9.29 -16.75
C VAL A 123 -1.73 9.49 -15.45
N LEU A 124 -0.47 9.10 -15.43
CA LEU A 124 0.41 9.23 -14.26
C LEU A 124 0.64 10.68 -13.85
N SER A 125 0.61 11.63 -14.79
CA SER A 125 0.74 13.06 -14.48
C SER A 125 -0.38 13.58 -13.58
N ALA A 126 -1.57 12.97 -13.63
CA ALA A 126 -2.66 13.27 -12.70
C ALA A 126 -2.33 12.88 -11.23
N PHE A 127 -1.35 12.02 -11.04
CA PHE A 127 -0.79 11.60 -9.74
C PHE A 127 0.62 12.17 -9.51
N GLY A 128 0.94 13.31 -10.12
CA GLY A 128 2.24 13.96 -9.99
C GLY A 128 3.39 13.34 -10.81
N GLY A 129 3.14 12.25 -11.55
CA GLY A 129 4.08 11.60 -12.45
C GLY A 129 5.17 10.75 -11.80
N LYS A 130 5.36 10.87 -10.48
CA LYS A 130 6.41 10.15 -9.74
C LYS A 130 5.89 9.00 -8.87
N LEU A 131 4.59 8.86 -8.71
CA LEU A 131 3.99 7.80 -7.90
C LEU A 131 4.30 6.41 -8.47
N GLU A 132 4.94 5.57 -7.68
CA GLU A 132 5.41 4.23 -8.06
C GLU A 132 4.81 3.14 -7.19
N LEU A 133 4.53 3.46 -5.92
CA LEU A 133 4.11 2.51 -4.91
C LEU A 133 2.92 3.05 -4.11
N ILE A 134 1.95 2.19 -3.83
CA ILE A 134 0.89 2.46 -2.87
C ILE A 134 0.83 1.29 -1.88
N ILE A 135 0.90 1.59 -0.60
CA ILE A 135 0.64 0.63 0.47
C ILE A 135 -0.81 0.80 0.89
N CYS A 136 -1.60 -0.26 0.77
CA CYS A 136 -3.03 -0.23 1.07
C CYS A 136 -3.37 -1.15 2.24
N GLY A 137 -4.15 -0.64 3.18
CA GLY A 137 -4.58 -1.41 4.35
C GLY A 137 -5.87 -0.86 4.96
N GLY A 138 -6.31 -1.50 6.03
CA GLY A 138 -7.51 -1.10 6.78
C GLY A 138 -8.83 -1.70 6.29
N ALA A 139 -8.91 -2.19 5.06
CA ALA A 139 -10.03 -2.94 4.50
C ALA A 139 -9.60 -3.73 3.26
N ARG A 140 -10.47 -4.64 2.81
CA ARG A 140 -10.23 -5.39 1.57
C ARG A 140 -10.26 -4.45 0.37
N LEU A 141 -9.28 -4.59 -0.52
CA LEU A 141 -9.21 -3.91 -1.82
C LEU A 141 -9.57 -4.89 -2.94
N ASP A 142 -10.36 -4.43 -3.90
CA ASP A 142 -10.73 -5.19 -5.09
C ASP A 142 -9.48 -5.45 -5.96
N GLU A 143 -9.31 -6.69 -6.40
CA GLU A 143 -8.20 -7.11 -7.26
C GLU A 143 -8.23 -6.41 -8.63
N GLU A 144 -9.40 -6.05 -9.14
CA GLU A 144 -9.50 -5.29 -10.40
C GLU A 144 -8.82 -3.93 -10.29
N ILE A 145 -8.94 -3.28 -9.12
CA ILE A 145 -8.25 -2.01 -8.85
C ILE A 145 -6.74 -2.23 -8.80
N ILE A 146 -6.28 -3.27 -8.10
CA ILE A 146 -4.85 -3.60 -8.04
C ILE A 146 -4.29 -3.80 -9.44
N ASN A 147 -4.96 -4.60 -10.26
CA ASN A 147 -4.56 -4.89 -11.62
C ASN A 147 -4.55 -3.64 -12.51
N THR A 148 -5.54 -2.76 -12.35
CA THR A 148 -5.58 -1.47 -13.07
C THR A 148 -4.35 -0.63 -12.77
N PHE A 149 -4.00 -0.44 -11.50
CA PHE A 149 -2.84 0.36 -11.12
C PHE A 149 -1.52 -0.31 -11.52
N ASP A 150 -1.42 -1.63 -11.39
CA ASP A 150 -0.23 -2.37 -11.85
C ASP A 150 -0.02 -2.21 -13.36
N SER A 151 -1.09 -2.32 -14.17
CA SER A 151 -1.01 -2.10 -15.63
C SER A 151 -0.59 -0.67 -16.00
N LEU A 152 -0.82 0.31 -15.13
CA LEU A 152 -0.36 1.69 -15.30
C LEU A 152 1.10 1.91 -14.82
N GLY A 153 1.71 0.94 -14.15
CA GLY A 153 3.05 1.03 -13.58
C GLY A 153 3.10 1.63 -12.18
N ILE A 154 2.00 1.50 -11.42
CA ILE A 154 1.94 1.79 -9.98
C ILE A 154 1.71 0.48 -9.24
N THR A 155 2.65 0.10 -8.40
CA THR A 155 2.54 -1.11 -7.57
C THR A 155 1.63 -0.86 -6.38
N ILE A 156 0.70 -1.77 -6.10
CA ILE A 156 -0.08 -1.76 -4.86
C ILE A 156 0.33 -2.94 -4.00
N LEU A 157 0.70 -2.66 -2.75
CA LEU A 157 1.01 -3.66 -1.73
C LEU A 157 -0.07 -3.63 -0.66
N ASN A 158 -0.83 -4.71 -0.54
CA ASN A 158 -1.80 -4.84 0.54
C ASN A 158 -1.11 -5.24 1.84
N GLY A 159 -1.56 -4.66 2.95
CA GLY A 159 -1.20 -5.04 4.29
C GLY A 159 -2.43 -5.28 5.16
N TYR A 160 -2.27 -6.12 6.17
CA TYR A 160 -3.27 -6.39 7.20
C TYR A 160 -2.71 -6.04 8.57
N GLY A 161 -3.57 -5.46 9.38
CA GLY A 161 -3.19 -5.08 10.73
C GLY A 161 -4.39 -4.66 11.58
N ILE A 162 -4.16 -4.62 12.88
CA ILE A 162 -5.11 -4.16 13.89
C ILE A 162 -4.39 -3.24 14.87
N THR A 163 -5.13 -2.35 15.51
CA THR A 163 -4.57 -1.37 16.46
C THR A 163 -3.79 -2.04 17.59
N GLU A 164 -4.26 -3.16 18.10
CA GLU A 164 -3.65 -3.95 19.17
C GLU A 164 -2.28 -4.51 18.80
N CYS A 165 -1.96 -4.59 17.50
CA CYS A 165 -0.68 -5.09 16.98
C CYS A 165 0.28 -3.99 16.49
N SER A 166 -0.01 -2.72 16.69
CA SER A 166 0.86 -1.53 16.50
C SER A 166 1.12 -0.96 15.09
N PRO A 167 0.39 -1.15 14.04
CA PRO A 167 -0.72 -2.04 13.76
C PRO A 167 -0.41 -3.23 12.85
N LEU A 168 0.78 -3.31 12.20
CA LEU A 168 1.03 -4.21 11.08
C LEU A 168 1.25 -5.65 11.52
N ILE A 169 0.56 -6.57 10.88
CA ILE A 169 0.67 -8.01 11.12
C ILE A 169 1.28 -8.71 9.92
N SER A 170 0.75 -8.42 8.72
CA SER A 170 1.23 -8.99 7.46
C SER A 170 1.19 -7.96 6.35
N ALA A 171 2.05 -8.13 5.37
CA ALA A 171 2.08 -7.29 4.18
C ALA A 171 2.64 -8.04 2.98
N ASN A 172 2.18 -7.66 1.79
CA ASN A 172 2.89 -7.97 0.56
C ASN A 172 4.24 -7.22 0.54
N ARG A 173 5.21 -7.79 -0.15
CA ARG A 173 6.54 -7.18 -0.36
C ARG A 173 6.69 -6.77 -1.81
N ASN A 174 7.58 -5.84 -2.09
CA ASN A 174 7.83 -5.38 -3.45
C ASN A 174 8.14 -6.53 -4.41
N GLU A 175 9.00 -7.45 -4.00
CA GLU A 175 9.44 -8.59 -4.80
C GLU A 175 8.52 -9.81 -4.69
N TYR A 176 7.71 -9.88 -3.65
CA TYR A 176 6.86 -11.03 -3.35
C TYR A 176 5.44 -10.59 -3.00
N ARG A 177 4.61 -10.51 -4.03
CA ARG A 177 3.23 -10.06 -3.88
C ARG A 177 2.26 -10.98 -4.64
N LYS A 178 1.08 -11.14 -4.06
CA LYS A 178 -0.05 -11.81 -4.69
C LYS A 178 -1.27 -10.88 -4.61
N PRO A 179 -1.85 -10.46 -5.74
CA PRO A 179 -3.12 -9.72 -5.74
C PRO A 179 -4.18 -10.45 -4.92
N GLY A 180 -5.02 -9.71 -4.20
CA GLY A 180 -6.06 -10.28 -3.33
C GLY A 180 -5.56 -10.85 -2.00
N SER A 181 -4.24 -11.01 -1.81
CA SER A 181 -3.63 -11.43 -0.55
C SER A 181 -3.17 -10.24 0.28
N VAL A 182 -3.13 -10.41 1.59
CA VAL A 182 -2.52 -9.46 2.54
C VAL A 182 -1.05 -9.78 2.83
N GLY A 183 -0.45 -10.67 2.04
CA GLY A 183 0.97 -11.02 2.13
C GLY A 183 1.32 -11.97 3.27
N THR A 184 2.60 -11.99 3.60
CA THR A 184 3.15 -12.83 4.67
C THR A 184 3.25 -12.06 5.98
N PRO A 185 3.23 -12.74 7.15
CA PRO A 185 3.49 -12.09 8.42
C PRO A 185 4.81 -11.33 8.42
N ILE A 186 4.84 -10.17 9.10
CA ILE A 186 6.08 -9.45 9.33
C ILE A 186 6.96 -10.25 10.33
N LEU A 187 8.25 -9.99 10.34
CA LEU A 187 9.22 -10.73 11.17
C LEU A 187 8.90 -10.70 12.67
N ALA A 188 8.17 -9.69 13.13
CA ALA A 188 7.75 -9.56 14.53
C ALA A 188 6.47 -10.33 14.88
N CYS A 189 5.80 -10.95 13.91
CA CYS A 189 4.49 -11.58 14.11
C CYS A 189 4.51 -13.05 13.77
N ARG A 190 3.83 -13.84 14.60
CA ARG A 190 3.40 -15.20 14.27
C ARG A 190 1.90 -15.20 14.08
N VAL A 191 1.45 -15.80 12.99
CA VAL A 191 0.03 -15.91 12.66
C VAL A 191 -0.34 -17.39 12.62
N LYS A 192 -1.41 -17.73 13.32
CA LYS A 192 -2.03 -19.05 13.27
C LYS A 192 -3.48 -18.90 12.85
N ILE A 193 -3.94 -19.74 11.93
CA ILE A 193 -5.35 -19.87 11.60
C ILE A 193 -5.92 -20.94 12.52
N ASP A 194 -6.95 -20.59 13.26
CA ASP A 194 -7.59 -21.56 14.16
C ASP A 194 -8.67 -22.35 13.41
N ASN A 195 -8.70 -23.68 13.68
CA ASN A 195 -9.64 -24.62 13.05
C ASN A 195 -9.81 -24.43 11.51
N PRO A 196 -8.70 -24.50 10.73
CA PRO A 196 -8.80 -24.38 9.28
C PRO A 196 -9.61 -25.55 8.71
N ASP A 197 -10.40 -25.27 7.67
CA ASP A 197 -11.05 -26.31 6.87
C ASP A 197 -10.04 -27.08 5.99
N GLU A 198 -10.53 -28.01 5.19
CA GLU A 198 -9.70 -28.82 4.27
C GLU A 198 -8.92 -27.99 3.21
N ASN A 199 -9.35 -26.75 2.95
CA ASN A 199 -8.68 -25.80 2.05
C ASN A 199 -7.71 -24.88 2.79
N GLY A 200 -7.61 -25.02 4.13
CA GLY A 200 -6.82 -24.11 4.98
C GLY A 200 -7.53 -22.78 5.25
N GLU A 201 -8.81 -22.66 4.94
CA GLU A 201 -9.63 -21.50 5.22
C GLU A 201 -10.25 -21.66 6.62
N GLY A 202 -9.97 -20.77 7.53
CA GLY A 202 -10.54 -20.75 8.87
C GLY A 202 -11.47 -19.57 9.06
N LEU A 203 -12.48 -19.75 9.91
CA LEU A 203 -13.23 -18.64 10.47
C LEU A 203 -12.27 -17.77 11.28
N SER A 204 -12.30 -16.51 11.07
CA SER A 204 -11.45 -15.39 11.40
C SER A 204 -11.01 -15.16 12.85
N ASP A 205 -10.77 -16.18 13.64
CA ASP A 205 -10.12 -16.03 14.93
C ASP A 205 -8.60 -16.17 14.75
N TYR A 206 -7.98 -15.07 14.30
CA TYR A 206 -6.52 -14.97 14.22
C TYR A 206 -5.95 -14.84 15.62
N PHE A 207 -5.28 -15.88 16.13
CA PHE A 207 -4.39 -15.76 17.28
C PHE A 207 -3.06 -15.14 16.82
N ILE A 208 -2.79 -13.92 17.28
CA ILE A 208 -1.54 -13.23 17.01
C ILE A 208 -0.69 -13.29 18.27
N GLU A 209 0.27 -14.19 18.31
CA GLU A 209 1.35 -14.10 19.27
C GLU A 209 2.36 -13.06 18.78
N LYS A 210 2.22 -11.83 19.23
CA LYS A 210 3.27 -10.84 19.10
C LYS A 210 4.39 -11.21 20.06
N TYR A 211 5.58 -11.45 19.55
CA TYR A 211 6.73 -11.85 20.35
C TYR A 211 7.00 -10.84 21.48
N GLN A 212 6.67 -11.24 22.70
CA GLN A 212 7.05 -10.52 23.91
C GLN A 212 8.48 -10.87 24.40
N SER A 213 9.20 -11.71 23.66
CA SER A 213 10.44 -12.33 24.13
C SER A 213 11.71 -11.48 23.98
N LEU A 214 11.61 -10.17 23.71
CA LEU A 214 12.75 -9.27 23.85
C LEU A 214 12.74 -8.50 25.18
N GLN A 215 11.91 -8.89 26.14
CA GLN A 215 12.03 -8.44 27.52
C GLN A 215 12.97 -9.37 28.30
N GLY A 216 14.23 -9.39 28.00
CA GLY A 216 15.14 -10.20 28.77
C GLY A 216 16.57 -10.31 28.26
N GLY A 217 16.89 -9.70 27.17
CA GLY A 217 18.27 -9.55 26.71
C GLY A 217 18.82 -8.21 27.18
N ALA A 218 19.59 -8.22 28.24
CA ALA A 218 20.37 -7.06 28.66
C ALA A 218 21.25 -6.56 27.53
N LEU A 219 21.24 -5.25 27.30
CA LEU A 219 22.39 -4.53 26.78
C LEU A 219 23.42 -4.44 27.86
#